data_1bb179f4dfe7f1f1a384387bc417b3f5
#
_entry.id   1bb179f4dfe7f1f1a384387bc417b3f5
#
_cell.length_a   1.000
_cell.length_b   1.000
_cell.length_c   1.000
_cell.angle_alpha   90.00
_cell.angle_beta   90.00
_cell.angle_gamma   90.00
#
_symmetry.space_group_name_H-M   'P 1'
#
loop_
_entity.id
_entity.type
_entity.pdbx_description
1 polymer ?
#
loop_
_entity_poly.entity_id
_entity_poly.type
_entity_poly.pdbx_seq_one_letter_code
_entity_poly.pdbx_strand_id
1 'polypeptide(L)'
;MDLRDGNQALIVPMSLEEKLEFFQMLVRIGFKEIEVGFPAASETEYEFLRTLIEKDMIPDDVTVQVLTQCRDHIIRRTFEAVKGAPRAVIHFYNSTSVAQREQVFHKSKEEIKKIATDGARLVKQLSQEYEGNFLFEYSPESFTGTEVDYAVEVCNAVLDIMEPTPNRPMIINLPVTVEMSMPHVYANQIEYCDKHLKHRDSVIISTHPHNDRGTGVACAELAVLAGAQRVECCLFGNGERTGNVDAITLAMNMYSHGVDPKLDF
;
A
#
# COMPACT_ATOMS: atom_id res chain seq x y z
N MET A 1 -2.38 0.79 8.17
CA MET A 1 -2.35 2.12 7.48
C MET A 1 -2.54 3.31 8.41
N ASP A 2 -2.83 3.07 9.69
CA ASP A 2 -3.13 4.12 10.68
C ASP A 2 -2.06 5.21 10.82
N LEU A 3 -0.78 4.81 10.82
CA LEU A 3 0.37 5.70 11.04
C LEU A 3 0.75 6.55 9.81
N ARG A 4 0.20 6.25 8.64
CA ARG A 4 0.37 7.05 7.43
C ARG A 4 -0.98 7.62 6.97
N ASP A 5 -1.84 6.82 6.36
CA ASP A 5 -3.09 7.25 5.75
C ASP A 5 -4.09 7.75 6.81
N GLY A 6 -4.28 6.98 7.88
CA GLY A 6 -5.06 7.39 9.02
C GLY A 6 -4.55 8.66 9.68
N ASN A 7 -3.23 8.77 9.86
CA ASN A 7 -2.62 9.98 10.43
C ASN A 7 -2.78 11.23 9.55
N GLN A 8 -2.72 11.07 8.22
CA GLN A 8 -2.93 12.19 7.28
C GLN A 8 -4.34 12.78 7.37
N ALA A 9 -5.32 11.98 7.78
CA ALA A 9 -6.71 12.41 7.92
C ALA A 9 -6.99 13.17 9.23
N LEU A 10 -6.09 13.15 10.19
CA LEU A 10 -6.27 13.84 11.47
C LEU A 10 -6.12 15.36 11.30
N ILE A 11 -7.00 16.12 11.97
CA ILE A 11 -6.89 17.59 12.00
C ILE A 11 -5.56 18.03 12.62
N VAL A 12 -5.13 17.31 13.68
CA VAL A 12 -3.81 17.44 14.29
C VAL A 12 -3.14 16.08 14.12
N PRO A 13 -2.15 15.95 13.24
CA PRO A 13 -1.41 14.71 13.09
C PRO A 13 -0.71 14.29 14.39
N MET A 14 -0.53 13.00 14.57
CA MET A 14 0.16 12.45 15.74
C MET A 14 1.59 12.99 15.87
N SER A 15 2.00 13.30 17.09
CA SER A 15 3.38 13.57 17.45
C SER A 15 4.26 12.32 17.28
N LEU A 16 5.58 12.50 17.37
CA LEU A 16 6.52 11.37 17.34
C LEU A 16 6.22 10.35 18.47
N GLU A 17 5.96 10.83 19.68
CA GLU A 17 5.68 10.00 20.85
C GLU A 17 4.39 9.20 20.65
N GLU A 18 3.32 9.85 20.18
CA GLU A 18 2.03 9.19 19.90
C GLU A 18 2.18 8.13 18.82
N LYS A 19 2.93 8.39 17.74
CA LYS A 19 3.22 7.41 16.71
C LYS A 19 3.99 6.20 17.25
N LEU A 20 4.97 6.41 18.11
CA LEU A 20 5.74 5.32 18.71
C LEU A 20 4.86 4.44 19.61
N GLU A 21 4.00 5.04 20.42
CA GLU A 21 3.05 4.31 21.26
C GLU A 21 2.05 3.52 20.41
N PHE A 22 1.51 4.15 19.38
CA PHE A 22 0.56 3.53 18.46
C PHE A 22 1.20 2.36 17.69
N PHE A 23 2.43 2.51 17.23
CA PHE A 23 3.18 1.42 16.59
C PHE A 23 3.30 0.20 17.51
N GLN A 24 3.68 0.41 18.77
CA GLN A 24 3.77 -0.66 19.75
C GLN A 24 2.41 -1.32 20.03
N MET A 25 1.32 -0.56 20.01
CA MET A 25 -0.03 -1.10 20.15
C MET A 25 -0.38 -1.99 18.95
N LEU A 26 -0.12 -1.57 17.72
CA LEU A 26 -0.34 -2.38 16.52
C LEU A 26 0.45 -3.70 16.55
N VAL A 27 1.70 -3.65 17.03
CA VAL A 27 2.53 -4.85 17.22
C VAL A 27 1.90 -5.79 18.28
N ARG A 28 1.40 -5.27 19.40
CA ARG A 28 0.72 -6.08 20.43
C ARG A 28 -0.57 -6.71 19.93
N ILE A 29 -1.34 -6.02 19.11
CA ILE A 29 -2.54 -6.56 18.44
C ILE A 29 -2.18 -7.75 17.51
N GLY A 30 -0.95 -7.79 17.01
CA GLY A 30 -0.46 -8.90 16.18
C GLY A 30 -0.25 -8.57 14.71
N PHE A 31 -0.38 -7.30 14.29
CA PHE A 31 -0.08 -6.92 12.91
C PHE A 31 1.38 -7.21 12.55
N LYS A 32 1.60 -7.83 11.39
CA LYS A 32 2.92 -8.23 10.89
C LYS A 32 3.44 -7.35 9.75
N GLU A 33 2.57 -6.58 9.12
CA GLU A 33 2.92 -5.53 8.17
C GLU A 33 2.29 -4.22 8.62
N ILE A 34 3.11 -3.20 8.84
CA ILE A 34 2.65 -1.90 9.37
C ILE A 34 3.21 -0.79 8.49
N GLU A 35 2.34 -0.04 7.83
CA GLU A 35 2.77 1.16 7.12
C GLU A 35 3.03 2.28 8.14
N VAL A 36 4.28 2.70 8.22
CA VAL A 36 4.75 3.61 9.26
C VAL A 36 4.80 5.07 8.80
N GLY A 37 4.79 5.33 7.48
CA GLY A 37 4.75 6.70 7.04
C GLY A 37 5.20 6.92 5.59
N PHE A 38 5.33 8.21 5.27
CA PHE A 38 5.90 8.71 4.03
C PHE A 38 7.15 9.53 4.36
N PRO A 39 8.31 8.89 4.56
CA PRO A 39 9.49 9.53 5.17
C PRO A 39 10.06 10.70 4.38
N ALA A 40 9.73 10.79 3.08
CA ALA A 40 10.14 11.93 2.25
C ALA A 40 9.15 13.13 2.31
N ALA A 41 7.99 12.98 2.97
CA ALA A 41 6.97 14.03 3.02
C ALA A 41 7.24 15.08 4.11
N SER A 42 7.80 14.70 5.26
CA SER A 42 8.11 15.60 6.35
C SER A 42 9.23 15.08 7.24
N GLU A 43 9.82 15.98 8.05
CA GLU A 43 10.86 15.59 9.00
C GLU A 43 10.31 14.66 10.10
N THR A 44 9.11 14.91 10.60
CA THR A 44 8.47 14.04 11.59
C THR A 44 8.30 12.60 11.08
N GLU A 45 7.90 12.42 9.83
CA GLU A 45 7.77 11.09 9.20
C GLU A 45 9.14 10.40 9.06
N TYR A 46 10.17 11.18 8.72
CA TYR A 46 11.54 10.69 8.64
C TYR A 46 12.08 10.29 10.02
N GLU A 47 11.97 11.16 11.01
CA GLU A 47 12.43 10.93 12.39
C GLU A 47 11.72 9.74 13.04
N PHE A 48 10.42 9.57 12.80
CA PHE A 48 9.66 8.44 13.31
C PHE A 48 10.24 7.11 12.82
N LEU A 49 10.42 6.95 11.51
CA LEU A 49 11.01 5.73 10.94
C LEU A 49 12.45 5.51 11.45
N ARG A 50 13.28 6.57 11.47
CA ARG A 50 14.64 6.46 11.98
C ARG A 50 14.66 6.06 13.46
N THR A 51 13.76 6.60 14.26
CA THR A 51 13.64 6.25 15.68
C THR A 51 13.28 4.78 15.86
N LEU A 52 12.33 4.24 15.08
CA LEU A 52 11.99 2.81 15.12
C LEU A 52 13.20 1.92 14.82
N ILE A 53 14.01 2.30 13.81
CA ILE A 53 15.18 1.54 13.39
C ILE A 53 16.33 1.68 14.41
N GLU A 54 16.70 2.90 14.77
CA GLU A 54 17.87 3.19 15.61
C GLU A 54 17.72 2.75 17.06
N LYS A 55 16.47 2.67 17.55
CA LYS A 55 16.15 2.17 18.89
C LYS A 55 15.75 0.69 18.92
N ASP A 56 15.91 -0.02 17.78
CA ASP A 56 15.60 -1.45 17.67
C ASP A 56 14.16 -1.78 18.11
N MET A 57 13.19 -0.95 17.69
CA MET A 57 11.79 -1.09 18.10
C MET A 57 10.95 -1.97 17.18
N ILE A 58 11.51 -2.42 16.05
CA ILE A 58 10.82 -3.26 15.06
C ILE A 58 11.12 -4.73 15.36
N PRO A 59 10.11 -5.53 15.79
CA PRO A 59 10.31 -6.96 16.02
C PRO A 59 10.75 -7.72 14.77
N ASP A 60 11.48 -8.81 14.93
CA ASP A 60 12.02 -9.62 13.82
C ASP A 60 10.93 -10.18 12.89
N ASP A 61 9.71 -10.38 13.40
CA ASP A 61 8.57 -10.90 12.66
C ASP A 61 7.64 -9.80 12.10
N VAL A 62 8.01 -8.52 12.27
CA VAL A 62 7.28 -7.37 11.75
C VAL A 62 8.01 -6.75 10.56
N THR A 63 7.26 -6.44 9.51
CA THR A 63 7.74 -5.72 8.34
C THR A 63 7.16 -4.30 8.37
N VAL A 64 8.01 -3.29 8.30
CA VAL A 64 7.56 -1.91 8.14
C VAL A 64 7.34 -1.60 6.67
N GLN A 65 6.31 -0.83 6.36
CA GLN A 65 6.04 -0.35 5.01
C GLN A 65 6.20 1.16 4.97
N VAL A 66 6.76 1.66 3.88
CA VAL A 66 6.95 3.10 3.65
C VAL A 66 6.46 3.48 2.27
N LEU A 67 5.69 4.57 2.23
CA LEU A 67 5.18 5.13 0.98
C LEU A 67 6.24 6.01 0.29
N THR A 68 6.31 5.92 -1.03
CA THR A 68 7.13 6.80 -1.87
C THR A 68 6.45 7.07 -3.21
N GLN A 69 6.45 8.32 -3.64
CA GLN A 69 5.96 8.67 -4.96
C GLN A 69 7.01 8.35 -6.03
N CYS A 70 6.60 7.99 -7.26
CA CYS A 70 7.49 7.74 -8.40
C CYS A 70 8.18 9.02 -8.89
N ARG A 71 9.02 9.61 -8.04
CA ARG A 71 9.88 10.76 -8.33
C ARG A 71 11.28 10.50 -7.79
N ASP A 72 12.31 10.79 -8.56
CA ASP A 72 13.70 10.45 -8.26
C ASP A 72 14.13 10.86 -6.84
N HIS A 73 14.02 12.13 -6.48
CA HIS A 73 14.45 12.63 -5.17
C HIS A 73 13.64 12.06 -4.00
N ILE A 74 12.36 11.74 -4.21
CA ILE A 74 11.48 11.14 -3.21
C ILE A 74 11.90 9.69 -2.94
N ILE A 75 12.11 8.91 -4.00
CA ILE A 75 12.54 7.50 -3.89
C ILE A 75 13.90 7.42 -3.20
N ARG A 76 14.87 8.28 -3.57
CA ARG A 76 16.21 8.31 -2.92
C ARG A 76 16.10 8.63 -1.43
N ARG A 77 15.33 9.63 -1.06
CA ARG A 77 15.11 9.99 0.35
C ARG A 77 14.46 8.85 1.14
N THR A 78 13.57 8.09 0.51
CA THR A 78 12.94 6.90 1.12
C THR A 78 13.98 5.82 1.40
N PHE A 79 14.88 5.52 0.45
CA PHE A 79 15.96 4.53 0.68
C PHE A 79 16.96 4.98 1.75
N GLU A 80 17.26 6.28 1.86
CA GLU A 80 18.04 6.81 2.97
C GLU A 80 17.35 6.57 4.32
N ALA A 81 16.03 6.79 4.38
CA ALA A 81 15.25 6.65 5.59
C ALA A 81 15.14 5.20 6.09
N VAL A 82 15.02 4.21 5.19
CA VAL A 82 14.86 2.79 5.56
C VAL A 82 16.19 2.07 5.83
N LYS A 83 17.32 2.73 5.67
CA LYS A 83 18.64 2.13 5.89
C LYS A 83 18.76 1.54 7.29
N GLY A 84 19.07 0.23 7.37
CA GLY A 84 19.20 -0.51 8.62
C GLY A 84 17.89 -1.09 9.15
N ALA A 85 16.76 -0.94 8.45
CA ALA A 85 15.52 -1.64 8.82
C ALA A 85 15.70 -3.16 8.67
N PRO A 86 15.22 -3.99 9.61
CA PRO A 86 15.32 -5.46 9.52
C PRO A 86 14.64 -6.01 8.27
N ARG A 87 13.46 -5.46 7.93
CA ARG A 87 12.68 -5.76 6.74
C ARG A 87 11.77 -4.59 6.40
N ALA A 88 11.75 -4.16 5.14
CA ALA A 88 10.92 -3.05 4.70
C ALA A 88 10.23 -3.33 3.37
N VAL A 89 8.94 -2.96 3.26
CA VAL A 89 8.23 -2.82 1.99
C VAL A 89 8.43 -1.40 1.48
N ILE A 90 8.99 -1.27 0.29
CA ILE A 90 9.05 0.01 -0.44
C ILE A 90 7.79 0.08 -1.32
N HIS A 91 6.80 0.85 -0.86
CA HIS A 91 5.54 1.04 -1.55
C HIS A 91 5.64 2.27 -2.45
N PHE A 92 5.85 2.08 -3.74
CA PHE A 92 5.91 3.17 -4.71
C PHE A 92 4.65 3.27 -5.54
N TYR A 93 4.27 4.49 -5.90
CA TYR A 93 3.01 4.76 -6.59
C TYR A 93 3.08 5.93 -7.55
N ASN A 94 2.16 5.95 -8.49
CA ASN A 94 1.77 7.12 -9.26
C ASN A 94 0.30 7.03 -9.69
N SER A 95 -0.35 8.18 -9.85
CA SER A 95 -1.75 8.23 -10.26
C SER A 95 -1.92 7.84 -11.72
N THR A 96 -2.94 7.02 -12.00
CA THR A 96 -3.22 6.47 -13.33
C THR A 96 -4.61 6.80 -13.87
N SER A 97 -5.50 7.38 -13.05
CA SER A 97 -6.89 7.64 -13.40
C SER A 97 -7.04 8.64 -14.57
N VAL A 98 -8.18 8.54 -15.26
CA VAL A 98 -8.56 9.46 -16.34
C VAL A 98 -8.50 10.91 -15.87
N ALA A 99 -9.14 11.22 -14.74
CA ALA A 99 -9.18 12.58 -14.19
C ALA A 99 -7.78 13.13 -13.90
N GLN A 100 -6.90 12.33 -13.30
CA GLN A 100 -5.53 12.74 -12.98
C GLN A 100 -4.71 12.96 -14.27
N ARG A 101 -4.83 12.05 -15.24
CA ARG A 101 -4.11 12.19 -16.50
C ARG A 101 -4.50 13.47 -17.27
N GLU A 102 -5.80 13.71 -17.39
CA GLU A 102 -6.33 14.78 -18.26
C GLU A 102 -6.35 16.15 -17.56
N GLN A 103 -6.73 16.19 -16.28
CA GLN A 103 -6.99 17.47 -15.60
C GLN A 103 -5.83 17.96 -14.72
N VAL A 104 -4.96 17.04 -14.24
CA VAL A 104 -3.88 17.39 -13.31
C VAL A 104 -2.53 17.33 -14.02
N PHE A 105 -2.21 16.22 -14.65
CA PHE A 105 -0.89 16.03 -15.26
C PHE A 105 -0.82 16.49 -16.70
N HIS A 106 -1.97 16.54 -17.40
CA HIS A 106 -2.04 16.79 -18.84
C HIS A 106 -1.11 15.86 -19.61
N LYS A 107 -1.17 14.54 -19.31
CA LYS A 107 -0.29 13.51 -19.86
C LYS A 107 -1.08 12.37 -20.49
N SER A 108 -0.48 11.81 -21.55
CA SER A 108 -0.95 10.60 -22.19
C SER A 108 -0.78 9.35 -21.32
N LYS A 109 -1.47 8.27 -21.66
CA LYS A 109 -1.29 6.95 -21.02
C LYS A 109 0.17 6.49 -21.04
N GLU A 110 0.87 6.68 -22.16
CA GLU A 110 2.27 6.29 -22.31
C GLU A 110 3.20 7.11 -21.39
N GLU A 111 2.96 8.41 -21.24
CA GLU A 111 3.75 9.24 -20.33
C GLU A 111 3.51 8.87 -18.87
N ILE A 112 2.28 8.54 -18.47
CA ILE A 112 1.95 8.07 -17.12
C ILE A 112 2.57 6.69 -16.87
N LYS A 113 2.48 5.76 -17.81
CA LYS A 113 3.16 4.45 -17.72
C LYS A 113 4.68 4.61 -17.61
N LYS A 114 5.24 5.60 -18.31
CA LYS A 114 6.68 5.92 -18.20
C LYS A 114 7.06 6.36 -16.77
N ILE A 115 6.24 7.14 -16.07
CA ILE A 115 6.49 7.52 -14.68
C ILE A 115 6.59 6.26 -13.79
N ALA A 116 5.66 5.32 -13.93
CA ALA A 116 5.67 4.06 -13.19
C ALA A 116 6.94 3.24 -13.48
N THR A 117 7.28 3.09 -14.76
CA THR A 117 8.44 2.28 -15.17
C THR A 117 9.78 2.92 -14.81
N ASP A 118 9.90 4.23 -14.89
CA ASP A 118 11.11 4.94 -14.44
C ASP A 118 11.25 4.82 -12.90
N GLY A 119 10.15 4.95 -12.16
CA GLY A 119 10.13 4.69 -10.72
C GLY A 119 10.56 3.27 -10.37
N ALA A 120 10.02 2.27 -11.05
CA ALA A 120 10.37 0.86 -10.86
C ALA A 120 11.86 0.59 -11.11
N ARG A 121 12.43 1.16 -12.20
CA ARG A 121 13.87 1.02 -12.49
C ARG A 121 14.74 1.61 -11.38
N LEU A 122 14.38 2.79 -10.88
CA LEU A 122 15.12 3.44 -9.81
C LEU A 122 15.02 2.67 -8.49
N VAL A 123 13.81 2.21 -8.12
CA VAL A 123 13.59 1.38 -6.93
C VAL A 123 14.43 0.10 -7.03
N LYS A 124 14.40 -0.59 -8.17
CA LYS A 124 15.21 -1.79 -8.40
C LYS A 124 16.70 -1.51 -8.30
N GLN A 125 17.19 -0.43 -8.91
CA GLN A 125 18.60 -0.01 -8.83
C GLN A 125 19.02 0.25 -7.39
N LEU A 126 18.29 1.09 -6.67
CA LEU A 126 18.64 1.44 -5.29
C LEU A 126 18.57 0.24 -4.35
N SER A 127 17.64 -0.69 -4.58
CA SER A 127 17.60 -1.93 -3.79
C SER A 127 18.81 -2.84 -3.95
N GLN A 128 19.63 -2.61 -4.98
CA GLN A 128 20.91 -3.30 -5.19
C GLN A 128 22.10 -2.50 -4.61
N GLU A 129 21.94 -1.19 -4.46
CA GLU A 129 22.96 -0.29 -3.92
C GLU A 129 22.93 -0.22 -2.38
N TYR A 130 21.73 -0.35 -1.79
CA TYR A 130 21.52 -0.32 -0.34
C TYR A 130 21.46 -1.72 0.24
N GLU A 131 22.16 -1.95 1.34
CA GLU A 131 22.01 -3.18 2.10
C GLU A 131 20.65 -3.19 2.83
N GLY A 132 19.91 -4.29 2.72
CA GLY A 132 18.61 -4.43 3.38
C GLY A 132 17.78 -5.58 2.82
N ASN A 133 16.76 -5.97 3.57
CA ASN A 133 15.75 -6.94 3.14
C ASN A 133 14.53 -6.18 2.64
N PHE A 134 14.52 -5.83 1.34
CA PHE A 134 13.48 -5.05 0.71
C PHE A 134 12.46 -5.94 0.00
N LEU A 135 11.19 -5.72 0.29
CA LEU A 135 10.03 -6.14 -0.48
C LEU A 135 9.49 -4.94 -1.25
N PHE A 136 8.69 -5.18 -2.28
CA PHE A 136 8.21 -4.11 -3.13
C PHE A 136 6.71 -4.17 -3.28
N GLU A 137 6.10 -2.99 -3.26
CA GLU A 137 4.69 -2.77 -3.55
C GLU A 137 4.55 -1.66 -4.57
N TYR A 138 3.69 -1.87 -5.56
CA TYR A 138 3.30 -0.85 -6.52
C TYR A 138 1.79 -0.62 -6.49
N SER A 139 1.38 0.65 -6.48
CA SER A 139 -0.02 1.06 -6.62
C SER A 139 -0.23 1.94 -7.85
N PRO A 140 -1.09 1.53 -8.81
CA PRO A 140 -1.71 2.45 -9.76
C PRO A 140 -2.77 3.28 -9.01
N GLU A 141 -2.36 4.37 -8.38
CA GLU A 141 -3.23 5.20 -7.54
C GLU A 141 -4.48 5.63 -8.31
N SER A 142 -5.61 5.74 -7.59
CA SER A 142 -6.93 5.97 -8.18
C SER A 142 -7.35 4.86 -9.16
N PHE A 143 -7.05 3.60 -8.81
CA PHE A 143 -7.33 2.43 -9.66
C PHE A 143 -8.79 2.37 -10.10
N THR A 144 -9.76 2.64 -9.20
CA THR A 144 -11.20 2.64 -9.53
C THR A 144 -11.62 3.72 -10.53
N GLY A 145 -10.82 4.75 -10.72
CA GLY A 145 -10.99 5.78 -11.76
C GLY A 145 -10.12 5.57 -13.01
N THR A 146 -9.47 4.41 -13.10
CA THR A 146 -8.59 4.01 -14.21
C THR A 146 -9.28 2.92 -15.02
N GLU A 147 -9.11 2.93 -16.34
CA GLU A 147 -9.53 1.81 -17.18
C GLU A 147 -8.78 0.54 -16.74
N VAL A 148 -9.50 -0.54 -16.45
CA VAL A 148 -8.91 -1.73 -15.84
C VAL A 148 -7.83 -2.40 -16.71
N ASP A 149 -8.03 -2.42 -18.01
CA ASP A 149 -7.06 -2.92 -18.98
C ASP A 149 -5.77 -2.08 -18.99
N TYR A 150 -5.90 -0.76 -18.89
CA TYR A 150 -4.75 0.13 -18.78
C TYR A 150 -4.04 0.00 -17.41
N ALA A 151 -4.77 -0.18 -16.32
CA ALA A 151 -4.17 -0.44 -15.03
C ALA A 151 -3.33 -1.73 -15.05
N VAL A 152 -3.86 -2.80 -15.65
CA VAL A 152 -3.13 -4.08 -15.85
C VAL A 152 -1.91 -3.87 -16.75
N GLU A 153 -2.02 -3.08 -17.81
CA GLU A 153 -0.88 -2.75 -18.70
C GLU A 153 0.25 -2.08 -17.93
N VAL A 154 -0.07 -1.07 -17.08
CA VAL A 154 0.92 -0.37 -16.26
C VAL A 154 1.54 -1.31 -15.23
N CYS A 155 0.72 -2.07 -14.50
CA CYS A 155 1.20 -3.05 -13.52
C CYS A 155 2.13 -4.09 -14.18
N ASN A 156 1.76 -4.61 -15.34
CA ASN A 156 2.58 -5.57 -16.08
C ASN A 156 3.91 -4.97 -16.54
N ALA A 157 3.94 -3.70 -16.96
CA ALA A 157 5.17 -3.00 -17.30
C ALA A 157 6.10 -2.82 -16.09
N VAL A 158 5.54 -2.60 -14.89
CA VAL A 158 6.29 -2.56 -13.63
C VAL A 158 6.81 -3.95 -13.26
N LEU A 159 5.96 -4.97 -13.35
CA LEU A 159 6.33 -6.37 -13.04
C LEU A 159 7.44 -6.88 -13.97
N ASP A 160 7.41 -6.54 -15.25
CA ASP A 160 8.47 -6.89 -16.22
C ASP A 160 9.84 -6.27 -15.84
N ILE A 161 9.86 -5.13 -15.14
CA ILE A 161 11.08 -4.50 -14.64
C ILE A 161 11.53 -5.12 -13.32
N MET A 162 10.58 -5.31 -12.39
CA MET A 162 10.88 -5.78 -11.03
C MET A 162 11.23 -7.26 -10.99
N GLU A 163 10.73 -8.06 -11.94
CA GLU A 163 11.01 -9.50 -12.11
C GLU A 163 10.78 -10.29 -10.81
N PRO A 164 9.55 -10.24 -10.25
CA PRO A 164 9.26 -10.99 -9.02
C PRO A 164 9.39 -12.49 -9.24
N THR A 165 9.68 -13.21 -8.16
CA THR A 165 9.75 -14.67 -8.14
C THR A 165 8.89 -15.21 -6.99
N PRO A 166 8.51 -16.51 -6.98
CA PRO A 166 7.74 -17.09 -5.88
C PRO A 166 8.44 -16.94 -4.50
N ASN A 167 9.77 -16.91 -4.48
CA ASN A 167 10.55 -16.73 -3.25
C ASN A 167 10.74 -15.24 -2.88
N ARG A 168 10.45 -14.34 -3.79
CA ARG A 168 10.50 -12.89 -3.59
C ARG A 168 9.33 -12.25 -4.34
N PRO A 169 8.11 -12.42 -3.82
CA PRO A 169 6.92 -11.89 -4.47
C PRO A 169 6.90 -10.36 -4.41
N MET A 170 6.15 -9.77 -5.32
CA MET A 170 5.85 -8.34 -5.33
C MET A 170 4.37 -8.12 -5.03
N ILE A 171 4.06 -7.07 -4.29
CA ILE A 171 2.70 -6.66 -4.01
C ILE A 171 2.24 -5.71 -5.12
N ILE A 172 1.09 -5.99 -5.71
CA ILE A 172 0.32 -5.06 -6.54
C ILE A 172 -0.90 -4.66 -5.74
N ASN A 173 -0.92 -3.43 -5.28
CA ASN A 173 -2.01 -2.89 -4.51
C ASN A 173 -2.95 -2.09 -5.42
N LEU A 174 -4.24 -2.41 -5.38
CA LEU A 174 -5.27 -1.86 -6.25
C LEU A 174 -6.22 -0.98 -5.41
N PRO A 175 -5.90 0.33 -5.19
CA PRO A 175 -6.62 1.13 -4.23
C PRO A 175 -7.97 1.60 -4.75
N VAL A 176 -8.99 1.47 -3.90
CA VAL A 176 -10.26 2.19 -4.05
C VAL A 176 -10.07 3.57 -3.45
N THR A 177 -9.30 4.42 -4.11
CA THR A 177 -8.98 5.78 -3.64
C THR A 177 -10.25 6.60 -3.39
N VAL A 178 -11.29 6.35 -4.20
CA VAL A 178 -12.67 6.81 -3.97
C VAL A 178 -13.60 5.67 -4.36
N GLU A 179 -14.61 5.39 -3.55
CA GLU A 179 -15.67 4.42 -3.89
C GLU A 179 -16.58 4.94 -5.01
N MET A 180 -16.17 4.72 -6.26
CA MET A 180 -16.89 5.19 -7.46
C MET A 180 -18.01 4.24 -7.91
N SER A 181 -18.06 3.02 -7.39
CA SER A 181 -19.00 1.99 -7.80
C SER A 181 -19.44 1.09 -6.65
N MET A 182 -20.32 0.13 -6.92
CA MET A 182 -20.73 -0.89 -5.96
C MET A 182 -19.59 -1.88 -5.72
N PRO A 183 -19.51 -2.52 -4.52
CA PRO A 183 -18.44 -3.44 -4.16
C PRO A 183 -18.21 -4.59 -5.13
N HIS A 184 -19.27 -5.16 -5.71
CA HIS A 184 -19.15 -6.24 -6.70
C HIS A 184 -18.48 -5.81 -8.01
N VAL A 185 -18.59 -4.51 -8.38
CA VAL A 185 -17.89 -3.98 -9.57
C VAL A 185 -16.39 -3.99 -9.32
N TYR A 186 -15.97 -3.54 -8.13
CA TYR A 186 -14.56 -3.61 -7.73
C TYR A 186 -14.06 -5.06 -7.65
N ALA A 187 -14.85 -5.99 -7.09
CA ALA A 187 -14.51 -7.41 -7.08
C ALA A 187 -14.29 -7.98 -8.49
N ASN A 188 -15.13 -7.59 -9.46
CA ASN A 188 -14.94 -7.97 -10.86
C ASN A 188 -13.63 -7.39 -11.45
N GLN A 189 -13.24 -6.18 -11.05
CA GLN A 189 -11.96 -5.60 -11.45
C GLN A 189 -10.77 -6.37 -10.84
N ILE A 190 -10.88 -6.79 -9.57
CA ILE A 190 -9.87 -7.65 -8.92
C ILE A 190 -9.75 -9.00 -9.65
N GLU A 191 -10.88 -9.66 -9.94
CA GLU A 191 -10.88 -10.92 -10.69
C GLU A 191 -10.26 -10.75 -12.10
N TYR A 192 -10.53 -9.62 -12.75
CA TYR A 192 -9.88 -9.29 -14.03
C TYR A 192 -8.38 -9.16 -13.87
N CYS A 193 -7.89 -8.42 -12.87
CA CYS A 193 -6.48 -8.28 -12.58
C CYS A 193 -5.84 -9.64 -12.22
N ASP A 194 -6.50 -10.45 -11.41
CA ASP A 194 -6.04 -11.80 -11.05
C ASP A 194 -5.74 -12.67 -12.29
N LYS A 195 -6.57 -12.55 -13.32
CA LYS A 195 -6.45 -13.33 -14.58
C LYS A 195 -5.46 -12.74 -15.59
N HIS A 196 -5.11 -11.45 -15.50
CA HIS A 196 -4.35 -10.75 -16.55
C HIS A 196 -3.00 -10.20 -16.10
N LEU A 197 -2.71 -10.21 -14.78
CA LEU A 197 -1.38 -9.85 -14.28
C LEU A 197 -0.36 -10.91 -14.67
N LYS A 198 0.77 -10.48 -15.20
CA LYS A 198 1.94 -11.32 -15.45
C LYS A 198 2.55 -11.81 -14.13
N HIS A 199 3.34 -12.87 -14.21
CA HIS A 199 4.02 -13.44 -13.03
C HIS A 199 3.08 -13.73 -11.86
N ARG A 200 1.84 -14.14 -12.14
CA ARG A 200 0.77 -14.23 -11.14
C ARG A 200 1.16 -15.02 -9.88
N ASP A 201 1.91 -16.11 -10.04
CA ASP A 201 2.41 -16.94 -8.91
C ASP A 201 3.46 -16.22 -8.03
N SER A 202 3.93 -15.07 -8.47
CA SER A 202 4.92 -14.22 -7.80
C SER A 202 4.35 -12.85 -7.42
N VAL A 203 3.01 -12.68 -7.51
CA VAL A 203 2.32 -11.43 -7.20
C VAL A 203 1.32 -11.64 -6.09
N ILE A 204 1.38 -10.78 -5.08
CA ILE A 204 0.36 -10.66 -4.04
C ILE A 204 -0.56 -9.52 -4.44
N ILE A 205 -1.83 -9.81 -4.72
CA ILE A 205 -2.83 -8.75 -4.96
C ILE A 205 -3.29 -8.22 -3.60
N SER A 206 -3.09 -6.93 -3.41
CA SER A 206 -3.54 -6.18 -2.25
C SER A 206 -4.70 -5.25 -2.61
N THR A 207 -5.56 -4.99 -1.66
CA THR A 207 -6.66 -4.04 -1.78
C THR A 207 -6.59 -2.99 -0.68
N HIS A 208 -6.93 -1.74 -1.03
CA HIS A 208 -6.95 -0.61 -0.11
C HIS A 208 -8.25 0.20 -0.34
N PRO A 209 -9.38 -0.25 0.19
CA PRO A 209 -10.63 0.48 0.03
C PRO A 209 -10.77 1.62 1.02
N HIS A 210 -11.19 2.80 0.49
CA HIS A 210 -11.83 3.85 1.29
C HIS A 210 -13.32 3.55 1.48
N ASN A 211 -14.01 4.38 2.25
CA ASN A 211 -15.37 4.10 2.73
C ASN A 211 -16.38 5.21 2.33
N ASP A 212 -16.19 5.85 1.17
CA ASP A 212 -17.01 7.00 0.73
C ASP A 212 -18.49 6.69 0.62
N ARG A 213 -18.85 5.44 0.31
CA ARG A 213 -20.22 4.96 0.21
C ARG A 213 -20.69 4.20 1.45
N GLY A 214 -19.85 4.05 2.48
CA GLY A 214 -20.09 3.20 3.62
C GLY A 214 -20.01 1.70 3.32
N THR A 215 -19.32 1.30 2.23
CA THR A 215 -19.24 -0.09 1.78
C THR A 215 -17.80 -0.62 1.76
N GLY A 216 -16.84 0.06 2.39
CA GLY A 216 -15.42 -0.29 2.38
C GLY A 216 -15.13 -1.70 2.87
N VAL A 217 -15.76 -2.17 3.96
CA VAL A 217 -15.61 -3.54 4.47
C VAL A 217 -16.14 -4.54 3.45
N ALA A 218 -17.34 -4.34 2.91
CA ALA A 218 -17.93 -5.22 1.89
C ALA A 218 -17.07 -5.24 0.62
N CYS A 219 -16.45 -4.10 0.28
CA CYS A 219 -15.53 -3.99 -0.85
C CYS A 219 -14.29 -4.87 -0.63
N ALA A 220 -13.71 -4.84 0.57
CA ALA A 220 -12.57 -5.67 0.95
C ALA A 220 -12.91 -7.17 0.96
N GLU A 221 -14.05 -7.56 1.57
CA GLU A 221 -14.50 -8.95 1.62
C GLU A 221 -14.70 -9.53 0.21
N LEU A 222 -15.41 -8.82 -0.66
CA LEU A 222 -15.64 -9.26 -2.04
C LEU A 222 -14.35 -9.28 -2.86
N ALA A 223 -13.41 -8.36 -2.62
CA ALA A 223 -12.11 -8.38 -3.26
C ALA A 223 -11.27 -9.61 -2.88
N VAL A 224 -11.30 -10.02 -1.60
CA VAL A 224 -10.63 -11.24 -1.14
C VAL A 224 -11.27 -12.48 -1.80
N LEU A 225 -12.59 -12.54 -1.89
CA LEU A 225 -13.30 -13.63 -2.60
C LEU A 225 -12.98 -13.65 -4.10
N ALA A 226 -12.63 -12.50 -4.68
CA ALA A 226 -12.26 -12.36 -6.09
C ALA A 226 -10.77 -12.60 -6.38
N GLY A 227 -9.93 -12.90 -5.36
CA GLY A 227 -8.53 -13.26 -5.53
C GLY A 227 -7.51 -12.35 -4.87
N ALA A 228 -7.93 -11.28 -4.18
CA ALA A 228 -7.02 -10.49 -3.36
C ALA A 228 -6.54 -11.30 -2.14
N GLN A 229 -5.27 -11.15 -1.80
CA GLN A 229 -4.60 -11.95 -0.77
C GLN A 229 -4.20 -11.09 0.44
N ARG A 230 -4.32 -9.77 0.33
CA ARG A 230 -3.90 -8.80 1.34
C ARG A 230 -4.87 -7.62 1.37
N VAL A 231 -5.14 -7.10 2.55
CA VAL A 231 -6.01 -5.92 2.76
C VAL A 231 -5.26 -4.88 3.56
N GLU A 232 -5.21 -3.66 3.05
CA GLU A 232 -4.77 -2.49 3.78
C GLU A 232 -5.97 -1.84 4.48
N CYS A 233 -5.85 -1.60 5.78
CA CYS A 233 -6.95 -1.13 6.62
C CYS A 233 -6.42 -0.26 7.78
N CYS A 234 -7.34 0.41 8.47
CA CYS A 234 -7.06 1.17 9.68
C CYS A 234 -7.95 0.66 10.83
N LEU A 235 -7.48 0.81 12.07
CA LEU A 235 -8.31 0.54 13.24
C LEU A 235 -9.52 1.47 13.23
N PHE A 236 -10.71 0.88 13.46
CA PHE A 236 -12.00 1.58 13.41
C PHE A 236 -12.29 2.33 12.09
N GLY A 237 -11.55 2.01 11.02
CA GLY A 237 -11.74 2.64 9.72
C GLY A 237 -11.30 4.10 9.66
N ASN A 238 -10.39 4.55 10.53
CA ASN A 238 -9.89 5.92 10.49
C ASN A 238 -9.22 6.21 9.13
N GLY A 239 -9.48 7.40 8.57
CA GLY A 239 -8.91 7.79 7.26
C GLY A 239 -9.54 9.04 6.67
N GLU A 240 -9.10 9.40 5.48
CA GLU A 240 -9.61 10.56 4.78
C GLU A 240 -11.10 10.47 4.49
N ARG A 241 -11.78 11.62 4.49
CA ARG A 241 -13.22 11.78 4.20
C ARG A 241 -14.07 10.94 5.17
N THR A 242 -14.61 9.81 4.71
CA THR A 242 -15.45 8.89 5.50
C THR A 242 -14.65 7.72 6.08
N GLY A 243 -13.34 7.64 5.81
CA GLY A 243 -12.42 6.66 6.36
C GLY A 243 -11.94 5.59 5.40
N ASN A 244 -11.21 4.63 5.96
CA ASN A 244 -10.70 3.41 5.32
C ASN A 244 -11.55 2.19 5.69
N VAL A 245 -11.14 1.01 5.25
CA VAL A 245 -11.66 -0.26 5.77
C VAL A 245 -11.39 -0.34 7.27
N ASP A 246 -12.44 -0.63 8.03
CA ASP A 246 -12.33 -0.92 9.45
C ASP A 246 -11.73 -2.32 9.66
N ALA A 247 -10.51 -2.35 10.19
CA ALA A 247 -9.77 -3.57 10.45
C ALA A 247 -10.49 -4.49 11.44
N ILE A 248 -11.13 -3.92 12.45
CA ILE A 248 -11.81 -4.69 13.51
C ILE A 248 -13.07 -5.34 12.94
N THR A 249 -13.90 -4.57 12.23
CA THR A 249 -15.10 -5.11 11.59
C THR A 249 -14.74 -6.20 10.59
N LEU A 250 -13.73 -5.99 9.74
CA LEU A 250 -13.28 -7.00 8.78
C LEU A 250 -12.80 -8.28 9.50
N ALA A 251 -11.97 -8.15 10.52
CA ALA A 251 -11.45 -9.28 11.27
C ALA A 251 -12.57 -10.07 12.00
N MET A 252 -13.53 -9.36 12.59
CA MET A 252 -14.68 -10.00 13.25
C MET A 252 -15.59 -10.73 12.25
N ASN A 253 -15.77 -10.15 11.06
CA ASN A 253 -16.51 -10.83 9.98
C ASN A 253 -15.79 -12.11 9.53
N MET A 254 -14.47 -12.06 9.33
CA MET A 254 -13.66 -13.25 9.03
C MET A 254 -13.81 -14.32 10.12
N TYR A 255 -13.69 -13.92 11.39
CA TYR A 255 -13.83 -14.83 12.52
C TYR A 255 -15.21 -15.48 12.58
N SER A 256 -16.28 -14.72 12.32
CA SER A 256 -17.65 -15.25 12.28
C SER A 256 -17.87 -16.30 11.19
N HIS A 257 -17.05 -16.27 10.15
CA HIS A 257 -17.01 -17.27 9.06
C HIS A 257 -15.98 -18.38 9.28
N GLY A 258 -15.38 -18.46 10.47
CA GLY A 258 -14.43 -19.51 10.83
C GLY A 258 -13.01 -19.28 10.33
N VAL A 259 -12.67 -18.06 9.91
CA VAL A 259 -11.32 -17.66 9.50
C VAL A 259 -10.67 -16.86 10.64
N ASP A 260 -9.67 -17.44 11.27
CA ASP A 260 -8.91 -16.75 12.33
C ASP A 260 -8.04 -15.64 11.74
N PRO A 261 -8.30 -14.34 12.05
CA PRO A 261 -7.51 -13.23 11.57
C PRO A 261 -6.12 -13.15 12.23
N LYS A 262 -5.90 -13.92 13.31
CA LYS A 262 -4.67 -13.92 14.15
C LYS A 262 -4.32 -12.55 14.70
N LEU A 263 -5.34 -11.79 15.06
CA LEU A 263 -5.26 -10.48 15.69
C LEU A 263 -5.96 -10.55 17.05
N ASP A 264 -5.38 -9.89 18.05
CA ASP A 264 -5.91 -9.82 19.42
C ASP A 264 -6.38 -8.38 19.71
N PHE A 265 -7.70 -8.16 19.54
CA PHE A 265 -8.35 -6.86 19.75
C PHE A 265 -8.89 -6.70 21.17
#